data_efb9dabc6069f103bbb48d94387fd24f
#
_entry.id   efb9dabc6069f103bbb48d94387fd24f
#
_cell.length_a   1.000
_cell.length_b   1.000
_cell.length_c   1.000
_cell.angle_alpha   90.00
_cell.angle_beta   90.00
_cell.angle_gamma   90.00
#
_symmetry.space_group_name_H-M   'P 1'
#
loop_
_entity.id
_entity.type
_entity.pdbx_description
1 polymer ?
#
loop_
_entity_poly.entity_id
_entity_poly.type
_entity_poly.pdbx_seq_one_letter_code
_entity_poly.pdbx_strand_id
1 'polypeptide(L)'
;EALEQILPNASYIACIDDIDTVMCIQNLFVTMYMWENTLEYIVMKNGAIGELLDASTSILRNFIFVSDNNFNVIARTTEIDPPDDLHRSIIENGCLTQATIAEERFRLPEETFYTRGASDITPFDRVSFPIHIHHAYFGSTSMSCNEKSDTPGLRDAFLILANHVQMACERLWAKETMREAPSFFF
;
A
#
# COMPACT_ATOMS: atom_id res chain seq x y z
N GLU A 1 -25.78 -22.67 9.35
CA GLU A 1 -26.32 -23.13 8.03
C GLU A 1 -27.38 -22.18 7.47
N ALA A 2 -28.44 -21.79 8.25
CA ALA A 2 -29.49 -20.89 7.74
C ALA A 2 -28.99 -19.45 7.47
N LEU A 3 -28.04 -18.93 8.25
CA LEU A 3 -27.47 -17.60 8.07
C LEU A 3 -26.47 -17.53 6.89
N GLU A 4 -25.76 -18.60 6.60
CA GLU A 4 -24.85 -18.70 5.45
C GLU A 4 -25.58 -18.59 4.10
N GLN A 5 -26.83 -19.04 4.05
CA GLN A 5 -27.66 -18.91 2.84
C GLN A 5 -28.19 -17.49 2.61
N ILE A 6 -28.30 -16.68 3.67
CA ILE A 6 -28.86 -15.32 3.60
C ILE A 6 -27.77 -14.28 3.32
N LEU A 7 -26.53 -14.53 3.76
CA LEU A 7 -25.41 -13.59 3.63
C LEU A 7 -24.14 -14.30 3.09
N PRO A 8 -24.09 -14.67 1.81
CA PRO A 8 -23.02 -15.49 1.25
C PRO A 8 -21.63 -14.83 1.29
N ASN A 9 -21.55 -13.53 1.50
CA ASN A 9 -20.29 -12.76 1.58
C ASN A 9 -19.98 -12.20 2.97
N ALA A 10 -20.75 -12.60 4.00
CA ALA A 10 -20.48 -12.14 5.36
C ALA A 10 -19.46 -13.03 6.05
N SER A 11 -18.44 -12.42 6.64
CA SER A 11 -17.54 -13.11 7.56
C SER A 11 -18.26 -13.33 8.87
N TYR A 12 -18.47 -14.60 9.25
CA TYR A 12 -19.07 -14.94 10.54
C TYR A 12 -18.01 -14.95 11.61
N ILE A 13 -18.18 -14.09 12.59
CA ILE A 13 -17.48 -14.23 13.87
C ILE A 13 -18.39 -15.10 14.71
N ALA A 14 -17.95 -16.32 15.02
CA ALA A 14 -18.62 -17.13 16.02
C ALA A 14 -18.54 -16.37 17.35
N CYS A 15 -19.58 -15.64 17.71
CA CYS A 15 -19.74 -15.08 19.04
C CYS A 15 -19.89 -16.26 20.00
N ILE A 16 -18.82 -16.62 20.63
CA ILE A 16 -18.86 -17.17 21.96
C ILE A 16 -19.32 -15.99 22.83
N ASP A 17 -20.21 -16.20 23.76
CA ASP A 17 -20.78 -15.20 24.69
C ASP A 17 -19.68 -14.55 25.58
N ASP A 18 -18.70 -13.89 24.95
CA ASP A 18 -17.54 -13.36 25.60
C ASP A 18 -17.45 -11.85 25.31
N ILE A 19 -17.63 -11.08 26.37
CA ILE A 19 -17.47 -9.62 26.37
C ILE A 19 -16.09 -9.24 25.78
N ASP A 20 -15.06 -10.04 26.01
CA ASP A 20 -13.71 -9.80 25.52
C ASP A 20 -13.63 -9.85 23.99
N THR A 21 -14.37 -10.74 23.34
CA THR A 21 -14.46 -10.82 21.88
C THR A 21 -15.12 -9.56 21.32
N VAL A 22 -16.21 -9.10 21.90
CA VAL A 22 -16.92 -7.87 21.47
C VAL A 22 -16.02 -6.66 21.65
N MET A 23 -15.32 -6.55 22.78
CA MET A 23 -14.37 -5.47 23.02
C MET A 23 -13.18 -5.51 22.03
N CYS A 24 -12.67 -6.68 21.70
CA CYS A 24 -11.61 -6.85 20.71
C CYS A 24 -12.04 -6.35 19.33
N ILE A 25 -13.26 -6.72 18.90
CA ILE A 25 -13.82 -6.26 17.63
C ILE A 25 -14.03 -4.75 17.63
N GLN A 26 -14.59 -4.18 18.70
CA GLN A 26 -14.77 -2.73 18.81
C GLN A 26 -13.43 -2.00 18.75
N ASN A 27 -12.43 -2.48 19.47
CA ASN A 27 -11.08 -1.91 19.45
C ASN A 27 -10.45 -1.97 18.03
N LEU A 28 -10.67 -3.07 17.30
CA LEU A 28 -10.22 -3.19 15.93
C LEU A 28 -10.85 -2.11 15.04
N PHE A 29 -12.18 -1.94 15.11
CA PHE A 29 -12.87 -0.91 14.33
C PHE A 29 -12.38 0.50 14.68
N VAL A 30 -12.21 0.81 15.97
CA VAL A 30 -11.68 2.11 16.41
C VAL A 30 -10.27 2.31 15.88
N THR A 31 -9.41 1.30 15.98
CA THR A 31 -8.03 1.35 15.49
C THR A 31 -7.98 1.61 13.98
N MET A 32 -8.75 0.88 13.19
CA MET A 32 -8.83 1.05 11.74
C MET A 32 -9.35 2.44 11.35
N TYR A 33 -10.41 2.89 12.01
CA TYR A 33 -10.98 4.22 11.78
C TYR A 33 -9.98 5.34 12.11
N MET A 34 -9.28 5.26 13.25
CA MET A 34 -8.28 6.25 13.61
C MET A 34 -7.08 6.25 12.65
N TRP A 35 -6.67 5.08 12.20
CA TRP A 35 -5.61 4.97 11.20
C TRP A 35 -6.01 5.61 9.86
N GLU A 36 -7.19 5.29 9.33
CA GLU A 36 -7.70 5.86 8.09
C GLU A 36 -7.82 7.40 8.18
N ASN A 37 -8.35 7.94 9.28
CA ASN A 37 -8.38 9.38 9.52
C ASN A 37 -6.97 10.00 9.56
N THR A 38 -5.99 9.27 10.09
CA THR A 38 -4.59 9.73 10.09
C THR A 38 -4.04 9.81 8.68
N LEU A 39 -4.30 8.81 7.84
CA LEU A 39 -3.89 8.82 6.43
C LEU A 39 -4.55 9.98 5.68
N GLU A 40 -5.86 10.16 5.86
CA GLU A 40 -6.60 11.27 5.26
C GLU A 40 -6.02 12.63 5.67
N TYR A 41 -5.74 12.81 6.96
CA TYR A 41 -5.11 14.04 7.46
C TYR A 41 -3.74 14.30 6.82
N ILE A 42 -2.89 13.25 6.68
CA ILE A 42 -1.59 13.38 6.01
C ILE A 42 -1.77 13.84 4.56
N VAL A 43 -2.69 13.23 3.82
CA VAL A 43 -3.01 13.64 2.45
C VAL A 43 -3.52 15.09 2.39
N MET A 44 -4.43 15.47 3.30
CA MET A 44 -5.01 16.81 3.34
C MET A 44 -3.98 17.91 3.61
N LYS A 45 -3.02 17.66 4.51
CA LYS A 45 -1.93 18.60 4.80
C LYS A 45 -0.83 18.64 3.74
N ASN A 46 -0.95 17.84 2.66
CA ASN A 46 0.09 17.59 1.66
C ASN A 46 1.39 17.04 2.28
N GLY A 47 1.25 16.10 3.23
CA GLY A 47 2.37 15.38 3.83
C GLY A 47 3.09 14.52 2.82
N ALA A 48 4.30 14.09 3.15
CA ALA A 48 5.10 13.23 2.30
C ALA A 48 4.49 11.82 2.19
N ILE A 49 4.71 11.14 1.05
CA ILE A 49 4.26 9.75 0.87
C ILE A 49 4.88 8.84 1.95
N GLY A 50 6.13 9.07 2.33
CA GLY A 50 6.78 8.34 3.43
C GLY A 50 6.02 8.42 4.75
N GLU A 51 5.40 9.57 5.09
CA GLU A 51 4.57 9.71 6.29
C GLU A 51 3.34 8.78 6.27
N LEU A 52 2.74 8.54 5.10
CA LEU A 52 1.63 7.58 4.94
C LEU A 52 2.10 6.16 5.21
N LEU A 53 3.28 5.80 4.68
CA LEU A 53 3.86 4.47 4.86
C LEU A 53 4.21 4.23 6.34
N ASP A 54 4.88 5.18 6.99
CA ASP A 54 5.28 5.07 8.39
C ASP A 54 4.06 5.05 9.33
N ALA A 55 3.02 5.85 9.07
CA ALA A 55 1.76 5.81 9.81
C ALA A 55 1.03 4.47 9.70
N SER A 56 1.36 3.66 8.70
CA SER A 56 0.75 2.34 8.45
C SER A 56 1.53 1.18 9.06
N THR A 57 2.73 1.43 9.61
CA THR A 57 3.64 0.39 10.11
C THR A 57 3.01 -0.45 11.21
N SER A 58 2.27 0.17 12.14
CA SER A 58 1.61 -0.55 13.25
C SER A 58 0.49 -1.49 12.77
N ILE A 59 -0.17 -1.18 11.66
CA ILE A 59 -1.29 -1.95 11.09
C ILE A 59 -0.76 -3.03 10.15
N LEU A 60 0.05 -2.66 9.17
CA LEU A 60 0.50 -3.57 8.11
C LEU A 60 1.71 -4.39 8.53
N ARG A 61 2.64 -3.84 9.31
CA ARG A 61 3.84 -4.49 9.86
C ARG A 61 4.75 -5.14 8.81
N ASN A 62 4.63 -4.78 7.57
CA ASN A 62 5.39 -5.28 6.44
C ASN A 62 6.19 -4.16 5.80
N PHE A 63 7.30 -4.51 5.15
CA PHE A 63 8.08 -3.55 4.38
C PHE A 63 7.30 -3.08 3.16
N ILE A 64 7.13 -1.76 3.02
CA ILE A 64 6.37 -1.13 1.94
C ILE A 64 7.24 -0.09 1.26
N PHE A 65 7.15 -0.03 -0.06
CA PHE A 65 7.77 1.02 -0.86
C PHE A 65 6.86 1.46 -2.01
N VAL A 66 7.11 2.66 -2.50
CA VAL A 66 6.43 3.24 -3.66
C VAL A 66 7.48 3.52 -4.72
N SER A 67 7.23 3.07 -5.94
CA SER A 67 8.09 3.34 -7.09
C SER A 67 7.35 4.06 -8.20
N ASP A 68 8.08 4.88 -8.99
CA ASP A 68 7.57 5.51 -10.19
C ASP A 68 7.58 4.56 -11.40
N ASN A 69 7.12 5.04 -12.56
CA ASN A 69 7.11 4.29 -13.81
C ASN A 69 8.51 4.05 -14.43
N ASN A 70 9.54 4.71 -13.89
CA ASN A 70 10.94 4.46 -14.21
C ASN A 70 11.60 3.51 -13.21
N PHE A 71 10.79 2.94 -12.29
CA PHE A 71 11.20 2.05 -11.22
C PHE A 71 12.12 2.68 -10.16
N ASN A 72 12.15 4.02 -10.06
CA ASN A 72 12.80 4.69 -8.94
C ASN A 72 11.93 4.60 -7.69
N VAL A 73 12.57 4.39 -6.55
CA VAL A 73 11.86 4.38 -5.25
C VAL A 73 11.65 5.82 -4.80
N ILE A 74 10.40 6.25 -4.73
CA ILE A 74 10.01 7.60 -4.30
C ILE A 74 9.70 7.70 -2.80
N ALA A 75 9.32 6.58 -2.18
CA ALA A 75 9.10 6.48 -0.73
C ALA A 75 9.21 5.03 -0.26
N ARG A 76 9.53 4.83 1.01
CA ARG A 76 9.51 3.53 1.70
C ARG A 76 9.20 3.69 3.17
N THR A 77 8.80 2.60 3.83
CA THR A 77 8.76 2.54 5.30
C THR A 77 10.15 2.75 5.88
N THR A 78 10.27 3.58 6.91
CA THR A 78 11.54 3.87 7.58
C THR A 78 11.70 3.12 8.90
N GLU A 79 10.59 2.72 9.53
CA GLU A 79 10.55 2.01 10.80
C GLU A 79 10.70 0.49 10.67
N ILE A 80 10.69 -0.04 9.44
CA ILE A 80 10.87 -1.46 9.15
C ILE A 80 12.15 -1.64 8.35
N ASP A 81 13.04 -2.48 8.84
CA ASP A 81 14.26 -2.85 8.14
C ASP A 81 13.97 -3.61 6.85
N PRO A 82 14.81 -3.45 5.82
CA PRO A 82 14.67 -4.22 4.59
C PRO A 82 14.79 -5.72 4.89
N PRO A 83 13.80 -6.54 4.46
CA PRO A 83 13.71 -7.93 4.91
C PRO A 83 14.75 -8.87 4.29
N ASP A 84 15.35 -8.49 3.19
CA ASP A 84 16.38 -9.28 2.49
C ASP A 84 17.38 -8.40 1.72
N ASP A 85 18.35 -9.02 1.07
CA ASP A 85 19.38 -8.33 0.30
C ASP A 85 18.83 -7.63 -0.94
N LEU A 86 17.74 -8.14 -1.53
CA LEU A 86 17.06 -7.47 -2.64
C LEU A 86 16.53 -6.12 -2.20
N HIS A 87 15.77 -6.08 -1.10
CA HIS A 87 15.19 -4.83 -0.58
C HIS A 87 16.26 -3.86 -0.09
N ARG A 88 17.35 -4.38 0.48
CA ARG A 88 18.53 -3.57 0.83
C ARG A 88 19.16 -2.93 -0.41
N SER A 89 19.35 -3.72 -1.47
CA SER A 89 19.89 -3.21 -2.76
C SER A 89 18.97 -2.16 -3.40
N ILE A 90 17.63 -2.36 -3.33
CA ILE A 90 16.66 -1.38 -3.82
C ILE A 90 16.81 -0.05 -3.07
N ILE A 91 17.00 -0.09 -1.75
CA ILE A 91 17.17 1.12 -0.94
C ILE A 91 18.49 1.82 -1.26
N GLU A 92 19.58 1.08 -1.34
CA GLU A 92 20.92 1.61 -1.59
C GLU A 92 21.04 2.27 -2.97
N ASN A 93 20.41 1.67 -3.97
CA ASN A 93 20.43 2.17 -5.34
C ASN A 93 19.32 3.19 -5.65
N GLY A 94 18.32 3.31 -4.79
CA GLY A 94 17.17 4.18 -5.02
C GLY A 94 16.26 3.75 -6.17
N CYS A 95 16.45 2.53 -6.70
CA CYS A 95 15.65 1.98 -7.80
C CYS A 95 15.54 0.46 -7.70
N LEU A 96 14.52 -0.09 -8.39
CA LEU A 96 14.33 -1.53 -8.50
C LEU A 96 15.48 -2.19 -9.28
N THR A 97 15.84 -3.41 -8.90
CA THR A 97 16.89 -4.16 -9.60
C THR A 97 16.41 -4.59 -11.00
N GLN A 98 17.36 -4.83 -11.92
CA GLN A 98 17.04 -5.29 -13.29
C GLN A 98 16.23 -6.60 -13.26
N ALA A 99 16.52 -7.50 -12.32
CA ALA A 99 15.77 -8.75 -12.14
C ALA A 99 14.32 -8.47 -11.76
N THR A 100 14.09 -7.57 -10.80
CA THR A 100 12.74 -7.17 -10.38
C THR A 100 11.98 -6.47 -11.52
N ILE A 101 12.65 -5.57 -12.27
CA ILE A 101 12.06 -4.87 -13.41
C ILE A 101 11.64 -5.85 -14.51
N ALA A 102 12.46 -6.85 -14.81
CA ALA A 102 12.14 -7.85 -15.83
C ALA A 102 10.87 -8.64 -15.49
N GLU A 103 10.65 -8.90 -14.20
CA GLU A 103 9.46 -9.61 -13.72
C GLU A 103 8.21 -8.72 -13.66
N GLU A 104 8.35 -7.43 -13.41
CA GLU A 104 7.24 -6.49 -13.27
C GLU A 104 6.74 -5.95 -14.61
N ARG A 105 7.60 -5.74 -15.60
CA ARG A 105 7.25 -5.14 -16.89
C ARG A 105 6.11 -5.84 -17.64
N PHE A 106 5.90 -7.11 -17.41
CA PHE A 106 4.86 -7.88 -18.10
C PHE A 106 3.48 -7.81 -17.44
N ARG A 107 3.33 -7.20 -16.25
CA ARG A 107 2.08 -7.26 -15.46
C ARG A 107 1.47 -5.91 -15.09
N LEU A 108 2.25 -4.84 -15.11
CA LEU A 108 1.88 -3.56 -14.47
C LEU A 108 0.76 -2.73 -15.11
N PRO A 109 0.49 -2.71 -16.43
CA PRO A 109 -0.47 -1.74 -16.97
C PRO A 109 -1.93 -2.12 -16.84
N GLU A 110 -2.27 -3.39 -16.63
CA GLU A 110 -3.65 -3.89 -16.83
C GLU A 110 -4.36 -4.36 -15.55
N GLU A 111 -3.64 -4.58 -14.45
CA GLU A 111 -4.23 -5.12 -13.22
C GLU A 111 -4.42 -4.04 -12.15
N THR A 112 -5.63 -3.93 -11.59
CA THR A 112 -5.91 -3.01 -10.47
C THR A 112 -5.24 -3.44 -9.16
N PHE A 113 -4.81 -4.69 -9.08
CA PHE A 113 -4.18 -5.28 -7.91
C PHE A 113 -3.55 -6.63 -8.31
N TYR A 114 -2.31 -6.87 -7.93
CA TYR A 114 -1.68 -8.16 -8.19
C TYR A 114 -0.91 -8.67 -6.97
N THR A 115 -0.84 -9.98 -6.85
CA THR A 115 -0.01 -10.68 -5.87
C THR A 115 1.02 -11.55 -6.57
N ARG A 116 2.15 -11.68 -5.94
CA ARG A 116 3.24 -12.51 -6.40
C ARG A 116 3.76 -13.37 -5.26
N GLY A 117 3.88 -14.66 -5.51
CA GLY A 117 4.50 -15.59 -4.58
C GLY A 117 6.02 -15.37 -4.47
N ALA A 118 6.60 -15.99 -3.46
CA ALA A 118 8.04 -16.09 -3.29
C ALA A 118 8.73 -16.58 -4.57
N SER A 119 9.93 -16.06 -4.83
CA SER A 119 10.72 -16.39 -6.02
C SER A 119 12.20 -16.57 -5.65
N ASP A 120 13.03 -16.93 -6.63
CA ASP A 120 14.49 -17.02 -6.45
C ASP A 120 15.13 -15.67 -6.06
N ILE A 121 14.43 -14.56 -6.27
CA ILE A 121 14.91 -13.21 -5.98
C ILE A 121 14.58 -12.78 -4.56
N THR A 122 13.40 -13.17 -4.05
CA THR A 122 12.95 -12.88 -2.69
C THR A 122 12.11 -14.05 -2.15
N PRO A 123 12.30 -14.45 -0.87
CA PRO A 123 11.53 -15.52 -0.26
C PRO A 123 10.12 -15.09 0.15
N PHE A 124 9.77 -13.81 -0.01
CA PHE A 124 8.51 -13.26 0.47
C PHE A 124 7.49 -13.09 -0.66
N ASP A 125 6.23 -13.36 -0.34
CA ASP A 125 5.11 -12.94 -1.18
C ASP A 125 5.09 -11.42 -1.27
N ARG A 126 4.67 -10.90 -2.41
CA ARG A 126 4.54 -9.47 -2.64
C ARG A 126 3.15 -9.13 -3.16
N VAL A 127 2.60 -8.08 -2.59
CA VAL A 127 1.32 -7.50 -2.98
C VAL A 127 1.60 -6.11 -3.53
N SER A 128 1.11 -5.81 -4.73
CA SER A 128 1.32 -4.51 -5.36
C SER A 128 0.02 -3.92 -5.88
N PHE A 129 -0.07 -2.60 -5.80
CA PHE A 129 -1.20 -1.83 -6.27
C PHE A 129 -0.67 -0.76 -7.25
N PRO A 130 -1.13 -0.74 -8.51
CA PRO A 130 -0.70 0.26 -9.50
C PRO A 130 -1.27 1.64 -9.15
N ILE A 131 -0.47 2.67 -9.35
CA ILE A 131 -0.85 4.07 -9.19
C ILE A 131 -1.09 4.65 -10.58
N HIS A 132 -2.28 5.25 -10.77
CA HIS A 132 -2.64 5.93 -12.01
C HIS A 132 -2.93 7.40 -11.75
N ILE A 133 -2.35 8.28 -12.57
CA ILE A 133 -2.65 9.71 -12.56
C ILE A 133 -3.25 10.07 -13.92
N HIS A 134 -4.47 10.60 -13.94
CA HIS A 134 -5.21 10.90 -15.17
C HIS A 134 -5.26 9.72 -16.16
N HIS A 135 -5.52 8.52 -15.65
CA HIS A 135 -5.56 7.25 -16.39
C HIS A 135 -4.21 6.76 -16.95
N ALA A 136 -3.12 7.49 -16.73
CA ALA A 136 -1.78 7.04 -17.09
C ALA A 136 -1.13 6.32 -15.91
N TYR A 137 -0.45 5.19 -16.18
CA TYR A 137 0.34 4.50 -15.18
C TYR A 137 1.48 5.40 -14.70
N PHE A 138 1.50 5.68 -13.40
CA PHE A 138 2.51 6.52 -12.75
C PHE A 138 3.55 5.69 -12.00
N GLY A 139 3.15 4.56 -11.43
CA GLY A 139 4.02 3.73 -10.61
C GLY A 139 3.24 2.70 -9.81
N SER A 140 3.81 2.20 -8.73
CA SER A 140 3.14 1.22 -7.87
C SER A 140 3.48 1.41 -6.40
N THR A 141 2.52 1.04 -5.53
CA THR A 141 2.74 0.79 -4.11
C THR A 141 2.89 -0.71 -3.93
N SER A 142 4.01 -1.14 -3.35
CA SER A 142 4.33 -2.57 -3.17
C SER A 142 4.61 -2.88 -1.70
N MET A 143 4.09 -4.00 -1.22
CA MET A 143 4.27 -4.51 0.13
C MET A 143 4.87 -5.92 0.06
N SER A 144 5.97 -6.16 0.76
CA SER A 144 6.57 -7.48 0.94
C SER A 144 6.02 -8.11 2.21
N CYS A 145 5.41 -9.29 2.08
CA CYS A 145 4.77 -9.98 3.20
C CYS A 145 5.82 -10.70 4.07
N ASN A 146 6.72 -9.95 4.69
CA ASN A 146 7.85 -10.45 5.46
C ASN A 146 7.53 -10.73 6.93
N GLU A 147 6.63 -9.95 7.55
CA GLU A 147 6.19 -10.12 8.94
C GLU A 147 4.79 -10.73 9.03
N LYS A 148 3.87 -10.23 8.20
CA LYS A 148 2.52 -10.77 8.08
C LYS A 148 2.34 -11.42 6.72
N SER A 149 1.83 -12.64 6.72
CA SER A 149 1.50 -13.37 5.51
C SER A 149 0.39 -12.71 4.71
N ASP A 150 0.40 -12.91 3.40
CA ASP A 150 -0.65 -12.44 2.49
C ASP A 150 -2.00 -13.09 2.82
N THR A 151 -2.92 -12.29 3.31
CA THR A 151 -4.30 -12.68 3.65
C THR A 151 -5.28 -11.67 3.07
N PRO A 152 -6.56 -12.06 2.84
CA PRO A 152 -7.57 -11.12 2.36
C PRO A 152 -7.67 -9.84 3.22
N GLY A 153 -7.68 -9.98 4.55
CA GLY A 153 -7.75 -8.82 5.45
C GLY A 153 -6.51 -7.92 5.38
N LEU A 154 -5.31 -8.50 5.17
CA LEU A 154 -4.10 -7.71 4.95
C LEU A 154 -4.16 -6.95 3.63
N ARG A 155 -4.69 -7.58 2.56
CA ARG A 155 -4.88 -6.92 1.26
C ARG A 155 -5.87 -5.76 1.36
N ASP A 156 -6.98 -5.95 2.07
CA ASP A 156 -7.99 -4.89 2.27
C ASP A 156 -7.38 -3.69 3.02
N ALA A 157 -6.61 -3.94 4.09
CA ALA A 157 -5.89 -2.88 4.79
C ALA A 157 -4.83 -2.22 3.87
N PHE A 158 -4.07 -3.00 3.11
CA PHE A 158 -3.10 -2.45 2.17
C PHE A 158 -3.77 -1.61 1.06
N LEU A 159 -4.95 -2.00 0.59
CA LEU A 159 -5.72 -1.24 -0.39
C LEU A 159 -6.13 0.13 0.14
N ILE A 160 -6.51 0.24 1.43
CA ILE A 160 -6.79 1.53 2.07
C ILE A 160 -5.56 2.44 1.99
N LEU A 161 -4.38 1.94 2.37
CA LEU A 161 -3.13 2.70 2.24
C LEU A 161 -2.83 3.09 0.80
N ALA A 162 -2.92 2.14 -0.14
CA ALA A 162 -2.60 2.37 -1.55
C ALA A 162 -3.49 3.45 -2.18
N ASN A 163 -4.77 3.50 -1.81
CA ASN A 163 -5.68 4.57 -2.24
C ASN A 163 -5.23 5.94 -1.73
N HIS A 164 -4.78 6.04 -0.48
CA HIS A 164 -4.27 7.30 0.07
C HIS A 164 -2.93 7.71 -0.57
N VAL A 165 -2.07 6.74 -0.88
CA VAL A 165 -0.83 6.99 -1.64
C VAL A 165 -1.16 7.51 -3.03
N GLN A 166 -2.12 6.92 -3.74
CA GLN A 166 -2.58 7.42 -5.03
C GLN A 166 -3.08 8.86 -4.94
N MET A 167 -3.94 9.17 -3.96
CA MET A 167 -4.43 10.56 -3.74
C MET A 167 -3.28 11.54 -3.45
N ALA A 168 -2.27 11.13 -2.70
CA ALA A 168 -1.08 11.95 -2.45
C ALA A 168 -0.27 12.19 -3.73
N CYS A 169 -0.06 11.16 -4.56
CA CYS A 169 0.60 11.28 -5.86
C CYS A 169 -0.15 12.23 -6.81
N GLU A 170 -1.48 12.11 -6.90
CA GLU A 170 -2.31 13.00 -7.72
C GLU A 170 -2.18 14.47 -7.29
N ARG A 171 -2.17 14.73 -5.98
CA ARG A 171 -1.99 16.09 -5.44
C ARG A 171 -0.60 16.65 -5.71
N LEU A 172 0.43 15.85 -5.56
CA LEU A 172 1.80 16.27 -5.87
C LEU A 172 1.94 16.60 -7.36
N TRP A 173 1.42 15.75 -8.23
CA TRP A 173 1.39 15.97 -9.67
C TRP A 173 0.67 17.28 -10.05
N ALA A 174 -0.53 17.49 -9.51
CA ALA A 174 -1.30 18.71 -9.77
C ALA A 174 -0.53 19.97 -9.36
N LYS A 175 0.21 19.91 -8.25
CA LYS A 175 1.01 21.03 -7.72
C LYS A 175 2.24 21.33 -8.59
N GLU A 176 2.89 20.32 -9.12
CA GLU A 176 4.02 20.47 -10.05
C GLU A 176 3.56 21.03 -11.39
N THR A 177 2.47 20.51 -11.94
CA THR A 177 1.88 21.00 -13.20
C THR A 177 1.44 22.46 -13.09
N MET A 178 0.91 22.89 -11.95
CA MET A 178 0.55 24.30 -11.71
C MET A 178 1.79 25.21 -11.57
N ARG A 179 2.91 24.71 -11.10
CA ARG A 179 4.17 25.48 -11.00
C ARG A 179 4.84 25.69 -12.35
N GLU A 180 4.69 24.71 -13.24
CA GLU A 180 5.27 24.76 -14.58
C GLU A 180 4.37 25.49 -15.60
N ALA A 181 3.08 25.72 -15.26
CA ALA A 181 2.21 26.51 -16.11
C ALA A 181 2.75 27.94 -16.21
N PRO A 182 3.14 28.44 -17.41
CA PRO A 182 3.57 29.82 -17.55
C PRO A 182 2.43 30.70 -17.09
N SER A 183 2.74 31.73 -16.31
CA SER A 183 1.79 32.76 -15.88
C SER A 183 1.32 33.59 -17.12
N PHE A 184 0.44 33.01 -17.90
CA PHE A 184 -0.29 33.71 -18.96
C PHE A 184 -1.52 34.42 -18.37
N PHE A 185 -1.30 35.30 -17.42
CA PHE A 185 -2.32 36.28 -17.01
C PHE A 185 -1.61 37.59 -16.71
N PHE A 186 -1.42 38.36 -17.79
CA PHE A 186 -1.51 39.83 -17.79
C PHE A 186 -1.89 40.30 -19.18
#